data_dae1e8c236477985f10886d67106edac
#
_entry.id   dae1e8c236477985f10886d67106edac
#
_cell.length_a   1.000
_cell.length_b   1.000
_cell.length_c   1.000
_cell.angle_alpha   90.00
_cell.angle_beta   90.00
_cell.angle_gamma   90.00
#
_symmetry.space_group_name_H-M   'P 1'
#
loop_
_entity.id
_entity.type
_entity.pdbx_description
1 polymer ?
#
loop_
_entity_poly.entity_id
_entity_poly.type
_entity_poly.pdbx_seq_one_letter_code
_entity_poly.pdbx_strand_id
1 'polypeptide(L)'
;MIQEGKIAGRAVLLAGQPGTGKTAIAMGVAQTLGDDTPFTSLAGSEIFSLEMSRTEALTQAFRRSIGVRIMEETEIVEGEVVEIEVERPEGSAGEQLGHITLKTTEMETIYDLGSKMIESLTKEKITAGDVITIDKASGKITKLGRSFTHSRDYDATGAQTRFVQCPEGELQKRKEMVHVVTLHEIDVINSRSQGFLALFAGDTGEIKPEVREQIDSRVTEWREEGKVSVFGCGWKSTVTTIDIEQPELSCPHTYV
;
A
#
# COMPACT_ATOMS: atom_id res chain seq x y z
N MET A 1 9.78 -24.68 8.25
CA MET A 1 8.88 -25.61 7.53
C MET A 1 7.97 -24.85 6.54
N ILE A 2 7.21 -23.83 6.96
CA ILE A 2 6.39 -23.01 6.05
C ILE A 2 7.29 -22.22 5.10
N GLN A 3 8.29 -21.49 5.61
CA GLN A 3 9.26 -20.76 4.80
C GLN A 3 10.07 -21.64 3.84
N GLU A 4 10.32 -22.87 4.23
CA GLU A 4 11.03 -23.87 3.40
C GLU A 4 10.13 -24.52 2.34
N GLY A 5 8.84 -24.20 2.31
CA GLY A 5 7.87 -24.75 1.36
C GLY A 5 7.49 -26.22 1.61
N LYS A 6 7.92 -26.81 2.72
CA LYS A 6 7.62 -28.23 3.03
C LYS A 6 6.14 -28.51 3.32
N ILE A 7 5.36 -27.46 3.65
CA ILE A 7 3.92 -27.55 3.96
C ILE A 7 3.08 -26.92 2.82
N ALA A 8 3.69 -26.60 1.69
CA ALA A 8 2.96 -26.03 0.56
C ALA A 8 1.80 -26.96 0.12
N GLY A 9 0.60 -26.38 -0.04
CA GLY A 9 -0.61 -27.11 -0.43
C GLY A 9 -1.23 -27.99 0.67
N ARG A 10 -0.83 -27.85 1.93
CA ARG A 10 -1.41 -28.58 3.06
C ARG A 10 -2.14 -27.62 4.00
N ALA A 11 -3.19 -28.13 4.65
CA ALA A 11 -3.90 -27.43 5.71
C ALA A 11 -3.40 -27.88 7.08
N VAL A 12 -3.37 -26.96 8.05
CA VAL A 12 -3.05 -27.24 9.44
C VAL A 12 -4.32 -27.02 10.26
N LEU A 13 -4.75 -28.03 11.01
CA LEU A 13 -5.88 -27.97 11.91
C LEU A 13 -5.39 -27.75 13.34
N LEU A 14 -5.79 -26.65 13.97
CA LEU A 14 -5.55 -26.38 15.39
C LEU A 14 -6.88 -26.56 16.14
N ALA A 15 -6.99 -27.65 16.90
CA ALA A 15 -8.19 -27.95 17.69
C ALA A 15 -7.88 -27.80 19.21
N GLY A 16 -8.86 -27.27 19.94
CA GLY A 16 -8.73 -27.08 21.40
C GLY A 16 -9.89 -26.27 21.96
N GLN A 17 -9.98 -26.15 23.28
CA GLN A 17 -11.02 -25.38 23.95
C GLN A 17 -10.93 -23.89 23.63
N PRO A 18 -12.03 -23.09 23.72
CA PRO A 18 -12.01 -21.65 23.63
C PRO A 18 -10.96 -21.05 24.60
N GLY A 19 -10.30 -19.97 24.22
CA GLY A 19 -9.30 -19.31 25.06
C GLY A 19 -7.90 -19.95 25.11
N THR A 20 -7.63 -21.06 24.40
CA THR A 20 -6.31 -21.72 24.38
C THR A 20 -5.29 -21.04 23.44
N GLY A 21 -5.62 -19.88 22.87
CA GLY A 21 -4.68 -19.08 22.07
C GLY A 21 -4.45 -19.60 20.64
N LYS A 22 -5.34 -20.41 20.07
CA LYS A 22 -5.23 -20.93 18.69
C LYS A 22 -5.03 -19.84 17.65
N THR A 23 -5.85 -18.80 17.70
CA THR A 23 -5.76 -17.65 16.78
C THR A 23 -4.48 -16.86 16.99
N ALA A 24 -4.02 -16.71 18.26
CA ALA A 24 -2.76 -16.06 18.57
C ALA A 24 -1.55 -16.81 17.98
N ILE A 25 -1.58 -18.14 18.00
CA ILE A 25 -0.55 -18.97 17.35
C ILE A 25 -0.55 -18.74 15.84
N ALA A 26 -1.72 -18.72 15.21
CA ALA A 26 -1.84 -18.46 13.77
C ALA A 26 -1.34 -17.06 13.38
N MET A 27 -1.69 -16.03 14.17
CA MET A 27 -1.18 -14.68 13.98
C MET A 27 0.34 -14.60 14.17
N GLY A 28 0.88 -15.26 15.18
CA GLY A 28 2.32 -15.34 15.41
C GLY A 28 3.06 -16.00 14.25
N VAL A 29 2.49 -17.04 13.65
CA VAL A 29 3.03 -17.67 12.44
C VAL A 29 3.03 -16.68 11.27
N ALA A 30 1.95 -15.94 11.07
CA ALA A 30 1.87 -14.93 9.99
C ALA A 30 2.94 -13.83 10.18
N GLN A 31 3.10 -13.32 11.39
CA GLN A 31 4.14 -12.31 11.71
C GLN A 31 5.57 -12.82 11.48
N THR A 32 5.83 -14.09 11.78
CA THR A 32 7.16 -14.69 11.53
C THR A 32 7.47 -14.89 10.05
N LEU A 33 6.46 -14.87 9.17
CA LEU A 33 6.63 -14.96 7.72
C LEU A 33 7.04 -13.63 7.05
N GLY A 34 6.84 -12.54 7.75
CA GLY A 34 7.17 -11.18 7.31
C GLY A 34 5.98 -10.23 7.43
N ASP A 35 6.28 -8.95 7.65
CA ASP A 35 5.28 -7.90 7.85
C ASP A 35 4.38 -7.69 6.62
N ASP A 36 4.88 -8.01 5.43
CA ASP A 36 4.14 -7.90 4.16
C ASP A 36 3.17 -9.07 3.93
N THR A 37 3.19 -10.11 4.78
CA THR A 37 2.36 -11.31 4.57
C THR A 37 0.91 -11.04 4.98
N PRO A 38 -0.06 -11.06 4.05
CA PRO A 38 -1.44 -10.80 4.39
C PRO A 38 -2.00 -11.95 5.24
N PHE A 39 -2.66 -11.57 6.33
CA PHE A 39 -3.36 -12.48 7.23
C PHE A 39 -4.86 -12.19 7.20
N THR A 40 -5.66 -13.21 6.97
CA THR A 40 -7.12 -13.09 6.97
C THR A 40 -7.72 -14.02 8.02
N SER A 41 -8.52 -13.45 8.91
CA SER A 41 -9.35 -14.19 9.86
C SER A 41 -10.78 -14.19 9.33
N LEU A 42 -11.45 -15.32 9.36
CA LEU A 42 -12.83 -15.49 8.91
C LEU A 42 -13.61 -16.16 10.03
N ALA A 43 -14.64 -15.50 10.52
CA ALA A 43 -15.56 -16.08 11.50
C ALA A 43 -16.57 -17.01 10.82
N GLY A 44 -17.00 -18.07 11.51
CA GLY A 44 -17.98 -19.00 10.96
C GLY A 44 -19.33 -18.33 10.61
N SER A 45 -19.71 -17.28 11.34
CA SER A 45 -20.91 -16.47 11.08
C SER A 45 -20.85 -15.71 9.75
N GLU A 46 -19.66 -15.29 9.31
CA GLU A 46 -19.48 -14.56 8.05
C GLU A 46 -19.74 -15.47 6.83
N ILE A 47 -19.44 -16.77 6.97
CA ILE A 47 -19.69 -17.77 5.91
C ILE A 47 -21.19 -17.99 5.69
N PHE A 48 -22.02 -17.76 6.70
CA PHE A 48 -23.46 -17.95 6.67
C PHE A 48 -24.25 -16.65 6.49
N SER A 49 -23.65 -15.62 5.89
CA SER A 49 -24.34 -14.38 5.54
C SER A 49 -25.46 -14.63 4.52
N LEU A 50 -26.53 -13.81 4.61
CA LEU A 50 -27.61 -13.80 3.63
C LEU A 50 -27.27 -13.04 2.35
N GLU A 51 -26.23 -12.23 2.41
CA GLU A 51 -25.86 -11.31 1.33
C GLU A 51 -24.92 -11.97 0.30
N MET A 52 -24.25 -13.04 0.68
CA MET A 52 -23.21 -13.66 -0.12
C MET A 52 -23.28 -15.19 -0.06
N SER A 53 -22.99 -15.87 -1.18
CA SER A 53 -22.90 -17.33 -1.18
C SER A 53 -21.69 -17.80 -0.37
N ARG A 54 -21.80 -18.99 0.24
CA ARG A 54 -20.72 -19.58 1.07
C ARG A 54 -19.42 -19.75 0.30
N THR A 55 -19.53 -20.15 -0.95
CA THR A 55 -18.38 -20.33 -1.84
C THR A 55 -17.70 -19.01 -2.13
N GLU A 56 -18.47 -17.95 -2.31
CA GLU A 56 -17.96 -16.60 -2.53
C GLU A 56 -17.23 -16.07 -1.29
N ALA A 57 -17.83 -16.20 -0.09
CA ALA A 57 -17.20 -15.79 1.16
C ALA A 57 -15.83 -16.46 1.37
N LEU A 58 -15.74 -17.76 1.15
CA LEU A 58 -14.49 -18.51 1.22
C LEU A 58 -13.49 -18.08 0.15
N THR A 59 -13.94 -17.89 -1.08
CA THR A 59 -13.08 -17.44 -2.18
C THR A 59 -12.50 -16.05 -1.89
N GLN A 60 -13.31 -15.13 -1.40
CA GLN A 60 -12.83 -13.80 -1.00
C GLN A 60 -11.81 -13.87 0.14
N ALA A 61 -12.05 -14.71 1.15
CA ALA A 61 -11.13 -14.89 2.26
C ALA A 61 -9.76 -15.43 1.78
N PHE A 62 -9.77 -16.42 0.90
CA PHE A 62 -8.53 -16.93 0.30
C PHE A 62 -7.82 -15.87 -0.54
N ARG A 63 -8.54 -15.12 -1.37
CA ARG A 63 -7.96 -14.06 -2.21
C ARG A 63 -7.45 -12.86 -1.39
N ARG A 64 -8.04 -12.58 -0.23
CA ARG A 64 -7.51 -11.60 0.75
C ARG A 64 -6.20 -12.06 1.38
N SER A 65 -5.97 -13.36 1.45
CA SER A 65 -4.73 -13.92 2.01
C SER A 65 -3.62 -14.09 0.95
N ILE A 66 -3.89 -13.78 -0.31
CA ILE A 66 -2.89 -13.80 -1.38
C ILE A 66 -2.38 -12.38 -1.60
N GLY A 67 -1.11 -12.15 -1.28
CA GLY A 67 -0.43 -10.89 -1.53
C GLY A 67 0.20 -10.84 -2.91
N VAL A 68 0.07 -9.70 -3.55
CA VAL A 68 0.69 -9.38 -4.83
C VAL A 68 1.61 -8.19 -4.60
N ARG A 69 2.90 -8.42 -4.79
CA ARG A 69 3.92 -7.38 -4.70
C ARG A 69 4.19 -6.86 -6.10
N ILE A 70 3.79 -5.62 -6.34
CA ILE A 70 3.96 -4.94 -7.62
C ILE A 70 5.22 -4.08 -7.50
N MET A 71 6.18 -4.32 -8.39
CA MET A 71 7.39 -3.51 -8.51
C MET A 71 7.18 -2.51 -9.64
N GLU A 72 7.17 -1.24 -9.30
CA GLU A 72 7.02 -0.15 -10.25
C GLU A 72 8.27 0.72 -10.22
N GLU A 73 8.87 0.93 -11.38
CA GLU A 73 9.96 1.88 -11.52
C GLU A 73 9.38 3.28 -11.70
N THR A 74 9.63 4.14 -10.74
CA THR A 74 9.23 5.54 -10.81
C THR A 74 10.45 6.44 -10.97
N GLU A 75 10.31 7.47 -11.80
CA GLU A 75 11.31 8.53 -11.91
C GLU A 75 11.03 9.59 -10.86
N ILE A 76 11.98 9.75 -9.97
CA ILE A 76 11.95 10.78 -8.93
C ILE A 76 13.01 11.84 -9.21
N VAL A 77 12.70 13.09 -8.86
CA VAL A 77 13.66 14.19 -8.82
C VAL A 77 13.91 14.52 -7.36
N GLU A 78 15.15 14.43 -6.93
CA GLU A 78 15.55 14.69 -5.54
C GLU A 78 16.62 15.77 -5.52
N GLY A 79 16.37 16.83 -4.73
CA GLY A 79 17.30 17.94 -4.64
C GLY A 79 16.99 18.90 -3.52
N GLU A 80 17.96 19.78 -3.21
CA GLU A 80 17.79 20.95 -2.35
C GLU A 80 17.14 22.08 -3.15
N VAL A 81 16.15 22.72 -2.58
CA VAL A 81 15.47 23.88 -3.19
C VAL A 81 16.34 25.11 -3.00
N VAL A 82 16.79 25.68 -4.09
CA VAL A 82 17.53 26.95 -4.09
C VAL A 82 16.56 28.12 -4.12
N GLU A 83 15.62 28.09 -5.08
CA GLU A 83 14.67 29.17 -5.30
C GLU A 83 13.34 28.62 -5.81
N ILE A 84 12.27 29.32 -5.46
CA ILE A 84 10.91 29.04 -5.95
C ILE A 84 10.34 30.34 -6.45
N GLU A 85 10.10 30.41 -7.75
CA GLU A 85 9.42 31.52 -8.41
C GLU A 85 8.01 31.09 -8.82
N VAL A 86 7.00 31.82 -8.38
CA VAL A 86 5.61 31.57 -8.76
C VAL A 86 5.05 32.82 -9.44
N GLU A 87 4.76 32.72 -10.71
CA GLU A 87 4.17 33.78 -11.48
C GLU A 87 2.65 33.59 -11.58
N ARG A 88 1.92 34.69 -11.42
CA ARG A 88 0.49 34.77 -11.70
C ARG A 88 0.27 35.60 -12.95
N PRO A 89 0.02 34.98 -14.11
CA PRO A 89 -0.23 35.76 -15.32
C PRO A 89 -1.52 36.57 -15.17
N GLU A 90 -1.42 37.89 -15.41
CA GLU A 90 -2.57 38.78 -15.39
C GLU A 90 -3.55 38.37 -16.51
N GLY A 91 -4.74 37.94 -16.11
CA GLY A 91 -5.84 37.60 -17.03
C GLY A 91 -6.22 36.14 -17.17
N SER A 92 -5.47 35.19 -16.57
CA SER A 92 -5.82 33.78 -16.57
C SER A 92 -6.50 33.43 -15.23
N ALA A 93 -7.78 33.12 -15.30
CA ALA A 93 -8.52 32.67 -14.11
C ALA A 93 -8.02 31.28 -13.66
N GLY A 94 -6.95 31.26 -12.86
CA GLY A 94 -6.59 30.06 -12.09
C GLY A 94 -5.35 29.29 -12.50
N GLU A 95 -4.69 29.58 -13.62
CA GLU A 95 -3.43 28.91 -13.96
C GLU A 95 -2.24 29.65 -13.33
N GLN A 96 -1.62 29.01 -12.35
CA GLN A 96 -0.34 29.45 -11.80
C GLN A 96 0.77 28.69 -12.52
N LEU A 97 1.75 29.42 -12.99
CA LEU A 97 2.99 28.89 -13.55
C LEU A 97 4.12 29.24 -12.58
N GLY A 98 5.08 28.37 -12.44
CA GLY A 98 6.22 28.63 -11.58
C GLY A 98 7.44 27.84 -11.99
N HIS A 99 8.56 28.26 -11.49
CA HIS A 99 9.85 27.58 -11.65
C HIS A 99 10.41 27.23 -10.30
N ILE A 100 11.03 26.07 -10.21
CA ILE A 100 11.79 25.65 -9.04
C ILE A 100 13.22 25.31 -9.44
N THR A 101 14.15 25.89 -8.76
CA THR A 101 15.57 25.57 -8.93
C THR A 101 15.97 24.54 -7.89
N LEU A 102 16.36 23.36 -8.36
CA LEU A 102 16.83 22.25 -7.54
C LEU A 102 18.32 22.05 -7.75
N LYS A 103 19.01 21.81 -6.64
CA LYS A 103 20.46 21.62 -6.59
C LYS A 103 20.79 20.28 -5.93
N THR A 104 21.78 19.62 -6.48
CA THR A 104 22.50 18.50 -5.84
C THR A 104 23.95 18.93 -5.59
N THR A 105 24.77 18.04 -5.08
CA THR A 105 26.21 18.29 -4.91
C THR A 105 26.93 18.52 -6.24
N GLU A 106 26.39 18.02 -7.37
CA GLU A 106 27.07 18.01 -8.67
C GLU A 106 26.41 18.91 -9.70
N MET A 107 25.09 19.18 -9.59
CA MET A 107 24.34 19.90 -10.60
C MET A 107 23.22 20.76 -10.02
N GLU A 108 22.83 21.75 -10.81
CA GLU A 108 21.71 22.63 -10.54
C GLU A 108 20.83 22.72 -11.80
N THR A 109 19.53 22.57 -11.63
CA THR A 109 18.58 22.56 -12.76
C THR A 109 17.28 23.26 -12.36
N ILE A 110 16.71 23.97 -13.32
CA ILE A 110 15.42 24.65 -13.19
C ILE A 110 14.34 23.74 -13.77
N TYR A 111 13.27 23.57 -13.03
CA TYR A 111 12.10 22.79 -13.44
C TYR A 111 10.87 23.68 -13.49
N ASP A 112 10.07 23.50 -14.52
CA ASP A 112 8.78 24.17 -14.67
C ASP A 112 7.73 23.46 -13.83
N LEU A 113 6.97 24.21 -13.08
CA LEU A 113 5.92 23.73 -12.20
C LEU A 113 4.54 24.04 -12.75
N GLY A 114 3.73 23.00 -12.88
CA GLY A 114 2.30 23.16 -13.14
C GLY A 114 1.51 23.54 -11.89
N SER A 115 0.29 24.04 -12.07
CA SER A 115 -0.59 24.51 -10.98
C SER A 115 -0.77 23.50 -9.84
N LYS A 116 -0.90 22.20 -10.14
CA LYS A 116 -1.02 21.13 -9.14
C LYS A 116 0.23 20.98 -8.28
N MET A 117 1.40 21.13 -8.87
CA MET A 117 2.68 21.05 -8.15
C MET A 117 2.87 22.24 -7.24
N ILE A 118 2.49 23.45 -7.70
CA ILE A 118 2.52 24.68 -6.90
C ILE A 118 1.60 24.58 -5.69
N GLU A 119 0.41 24.02 -5.87
CA GLU A 119 -0.52 23.73 -4.77
C GLU A 119 0.08 22.76 -3.75
N SER A 120 0.74 21.70 -4.22
CA SER A 120 1.44 20.73 -3.38
C SER A 120 2.61 21.36 -2.61
N LEU A 121 3.40 22.24 -3.24
CA LEU A 121 4.46 23.02 -2.61
C LEU A 121 3.94 23.89 -1.46
N THR A 122 2.83 24.58 -1.73
CA THR A 122 2.20 25.47 -0.75
C THR A 122 1.64 24.67 0.45
N LYS A 123 1.03 23.52 0.18
CA LYS A 123 0.47 22.62 1.20
C LYS A 123 1.56 22.06 2.12
N GLU A 124 2.68 21.64 1.57
CA GLU A 124 3.82 21.11 2.31
C GLU A 124 4.72 22.19 2.91
N LYS A 125 4.40 23.48 2.69
CA LYS A 125 5.15 24.65 3.18
C LYS A 125 6.64 24.55 2.88
N ILE A 126 6.97 24.27 1.63
CA ILE A 126 8.34 24.12 1.17
C ILE A 126 8.95 25.51 0.98
N THR A 127 10.16 25.68 1.48
CA THR A 127 10.95 26.93 1.41
C THR A 127 12.34 26.66 0.85
N ALA A 128 13.00 27.70 0.38
CA ALA A 128 14.41 27.62 -0.02
C ALA A 128 15.28 27.04 1.11
N GLY A 129 16.16 26.12 0.76
CA GLY A 129 16.99 25.35 1.69
C GLY A 129 16.37 24.04 2.17
N ASP A 130 15.17 23.69 1.72
CA ASP A 130 14.58 22.39 2.01
C ASP A 130 15.01 21.34 0.97
N VAL A 131 15.21 20.11 1.44
CA VAL A 131 15.46 18.97 0.55
C VAL A 131 14.12 18.29 0.26
N ILE A 132 13.81 18.16 -1.02
CA ILE A 132 12.53 17.61 -1.49
C ILE A 132 12.73 16.47 -2.47
N THR A 133 11.70 15.64 -2.57
CA THR A 133 11.56 14.62 -3.60
C THR A 133 10.29 14.89 -4.39
N ILE A 134 10.40 14.95 -5.70
CA ILE A 134 9.29 15.10 -6.64
C ILE A 134 9.13 13.79 -7.39
N ASP A 135 7.96 13.20 -7.32
CA ASP A 135 7.58 12.07 -8.16
C ASP A 135 7.02 12.61 -9.48
N LYS A 136 7.67 12.30 -10.59
CA LYS A 136 7.25 12.77 -11.92
C LYS A 136 5.92 12.17 -12.38
N ALA A 137 5.63 10.94 -11.98
CA ALA A 137 4.43 10.23 -12.41
C ALA A 137 3.17 10.79 -11.74
N SER A 138 3.22 11.02 -10.43
CA SER A 138 2.08 11.51 -9.66
C SER A 138 2.06 13.02 -9.48
N GLY A 139 3.18 13.69 -9.71
CA GLY A 139 3.36 15.12 -9.39
C GLY A 139 3.38 15.41 -7.89
N LYS A 140 3.52 14.37 -7.07
CA LYS A 140 3.54 14.50 -5.61
C LYS A 140 4.91 15.00 -5.15
N ILE A 141 4.89 16.02 -4.29
CA ILE A 141 6.09 16.56 -3.68
C ILE A 141 6.12 16.13 -2.21
N THR A 142 7.26 15.66 -1.76
CA THR A 142 7.47 15.23 -0.38
C THR A 142 8.71 15.94 0.18
N LYS A 143 8.54 16.61 1.31
CA LYS A 143 9.64 17.24 2.05
C LYS A 143 10.39 16.20 2.86
N LEU A 144 11.68 16.03 2.59
CA LEU A 144 12.56 15.14 3.36
C LEU A 144 13.09 15.79 4.62
N GLY A 145 13.37 17.09 4.56
CA GLY A 145 13.91 17.88 5.65
C GLY A 145 14.57 19.16 5.16
N ARG A 146 15.34 19.79 6.02
CA ARG A 146 16.13 20.99 5.69
C ARG A 146 17.58 20.62 5.44
N SER A 147 18.22 21.28 4.50
CA SER A 147 19.64 21.04 4.18
C SER A 147 20.54 21.44 5.33
N PHE A 148 21.61 20.66 5.57
CA PHE A 148 22.64 21.00 6.54
C PHE A 148 23.38 22.31 6.22
N THR A 149 23.39 22.76 4.96
CA THR A 149 23.97 24.03 4.55
C THR A 149 23.29 25.21 5.24
N HIS A 150 22.02 25.08 5.54
CA HIS A 150 21.19 26.08 6.24
C HIS A 150 21.02 25.80 7.75
N SER A 151 21.83 24.92 8.32
CA SER A 151 21.75 24.58 9.76
C SER A 151 22.13 25.75 10.71
N ARG A 152 22.72 26.80 10.17
CA ARG A 152 23.09 28.01 10.95
C ARG A 152 21.97 29.03 11.10
N ASP A 153 20.86 28.87 10.38
CA ASP A 153 19.68 29.72 10.45
C ASP A 153 18.79 29.31 11.65
N TYR A 154 19.36 29.39 12.86
CA TYR A 154 18.73 28.90 14.10
C TYR A 154 17.40 29.59 14.44
N ASP A 155 17.21 30.83 14.03
CA ASP A 155 16.02 31.62 14.38
C ASP A 155 14.73 31.19 13.62
N ALA A 156 14.88 30.44 12.52
CA ALA A 156 13.75 30.01 11.67
C ALA A 156 13.36 28.52 11.81
N THR A 157 14.13 27.75 12.60
CA THR A 157 13.94 26.29 12.69
C THR A 157 13.22 25.91 13.97
N GLY A 158 12.02 25.30 13.84
CA GLY A 158 11.29 24.73 14.96
C GLY A 158 11.98 23.47 15.51
N ALA A 159 11.65 23.09 16.74
CA ALA A 159 12.23 21.94 17.46
C ALA A 159 12.08 20.58 16.75
N GLN A 160 11.23 20.48 15.73
CA GLN A 160 10.97 19.25 14.97
C GLN A 160 11.62 19.25 13.58
N THR A 161 12.52 20.19 13.27
CA THR A 161 13.13 20.26 11.94
C THR A 161 14.16 19.14 11.79
N ARG A 162 13.92 18.24 10.83
CA ARG A 162 14.87 17.19 10.46
C ARG A 162 15.87 17.75 9.47
N PHE A 163 17.16 17.67 9.79
CA PHE A 163 18.22 18.02 8.86
C PHE A 163 18.61 16.82 8.01
N VAL A 164 18.73 17.05 6.71
CA VAL A 164 19.07 16.05 5.71
C VAL A 164 20.26 16.56 4.90
N GLN A 165 21.16 15.67 4.53
CA GLN A 165 22.27 15.99 3.65
C GLN A 165 21.76 16.27 2.24
N CYS A 166 22.41 17.25 1.54
CA CYS A 166 22.10 17.49 0.14
C CYS A 166 22.30 16.21 -0.68
N PRO A 167 21.35 15.81 -1.53
CA PRO A 167 21.48 14.62 -2.35
C PRO A 167 22.71 14.66 -3.23
N GLU A 168 23.37 13.52 -3.39
CA GLU A 168 24.55 13.35 -4.25
C GLU A 168 24.15 12.80 -5.62
N GLY A 169 24.89 13.22 -6.65
CA GLY A 169 24.75 12.73 -8.02
C GLY A 169 23.65 13.41 -8.82
N GLU A 170 23.05 12.66 -9.74
CA GLU A 170 22.01 13.18 -10.63
C GLU A 170 20.73 13.53 -9.90
N LEU A 171 20.07 14.62 -10.33
CA LEU A 171 18.77 15.05 -9.82
C LEU A 171 17.67 14.03 -10.10
N GLN A 172 17.72 13.40 -11.28
CA GLN A 172 16.76 12.37 -11.69
C GLN A 172 17.28 11.00 -11.31
N LYS A 173 16.54 10.32 -10.44
CA LYS A 173 16.88 8.95 -10.01
C LYS A 173 15.70 8.04 -10.34
N ARG A 174 15.99 6.83 -10.80
CA ARG A 174 14.99 5.77 -10.88
C ARG A 174 14.92 5.09 -9.53
N LYS A 175 13.74 5.03 -8.97
CA LYS A 175 13.48 4.32 -7.71
C LYS A 175 12.45 3.25 -7.95
N GLU A 176 12.77 2.05 -7.53
CA GLU A 176 11.80 0.97 -7.48
C GLU A 176 10.88 1.19 -6.28
N MET A 177 9.60 1.35 -6.56
CA MET A 177 8.56 1.38 -5.53
C MET A 177 7.86 0.02 -5.51
N VAL A 178 7.77 -0.54 -4.30
CA VAL A 178 7.11 -1.82 -4.09
C VAL A 178 5.77 -1.56 -3.42
N HIS A 179 4.70 -1.89 -4.12
CA HIS A 179 3.34 -1.86 -3.60
C HIS A 179 2.88 -3.27 -3.28
N VAL A 180 2.39 -3.47 -2.06
CA VAL A 180 1.80 -4.75 -1.64
C VAL A 180 0.30 -4.58 -1.58
N VAL A 181 -0.40 -5.34 -2.40
CA VAL A 181 -1.87 -5.36 -2.47
C VAL A 181 -2.36 -6.80 -2.38
N THR A 182 -3.58 -7.02 -1.93
CA THR A 182 -4.18 -8.34 -1.94
C THR A 182 -4.86 -8.62 -3.29
N LEU A 183 -4.91 -9.89 -3.67
CA LEU A 183 -5.58 -10.28 -4.92
C LEU A 183 -7.07 -9.90 -4.90
N HIS A 184 -7.70 -9.93 -3.73
CA HIS A 184 -9.07 -9.48 -3.54
C HIS A 184 -9.25 -7.97 -3.80
N GLU A 185 -8.30 -7.12 -3.38
CA GLU A 185 -8.35 -5.69 -3.68
C GLU A 185 -8.29 -5.42 -5.16
N ILE A 186 -7.46 -6.17 -5.90
CA ILE A 186 -7.40 -6.09 -7.36
C ILE A 186 -8.74 -6.49 -7.97
N ASP A 187 -9.37 -7.56 -7.48
CA ASP A 187 -10.69 -8.01 -7.93
C ASP A 187 -11.76 -6.93 -7.73
N VAL A 188 -11.79 -6.30 -6.56
CA VAL A 188 -12.78 -5.27 -6.23
C VAL A 188 -12.61 -4.03 -7.09
N ILE A 189 -11.37 -3.56 -7.27
CA ILE A 189 -11.07 -2.41 -8.10
C ILE A 189 -11.54 -2.63 -9.55
N ASN A 190 -11.33 -3.83 -10.09
CA ASN A 190 -11.67 -4.14 -11.48
C ASN A 190 -13.12 -4.60 -11.67
N SER A 191 -13.83 -4.97 -10.60
CA SER A 191 -15.20 -5.50 -10.71
C SER A 191 -16.27 -4.44 -10.95
N ARG A 192 -16.01 -3.18 -10.57
CA ARG A 192 -16.99 -2.08 -10.62
C ARG A 192 -16.35 -0.81 -11.15
N SER A 193 -17.15 0.04 -11.78
CA SER A 193 -16.71 1.38 -12.26
C SER A 193 -16.20 2.30 -11.13
N GLN A 194 -16.56 2.02 -9.89
CA GLN A 194 -16.11 2.72 -8.67
C GLN A 194 -15.56 1.73 -7.64
N GLY A 195 -14.89 0.68 -8.07
CA GLY A 195 -14.38 -0.40 -7.21
C GLY A 195 -13.47 0.10 -6.08
N PHE A 196 -12.74 1.19 -6.32
CA PHE A 196 -11.93 1.83 -5.29
C PHE A 196 -12.77 2.32 -4.09
N LEU A 197 -13.95 2.89 -4.33
CA LEU A 197 -14.85 3.32 -3.25
C LEU A 197 -15.47 2.13 -2.50
N ALA A 198 -15.70 1.01 -3.18
CA ALA A 198 -16.22 -0.21 -2.56
C ALA A 198 -15.27 -0.81 -1.51
N LEU A 199 -13.95 -0.65 -1.69
CA LEU A 199 -12.95 -1.07 -0.69
C LEU A 199 -13.11 -0.34 0.65
N PHE A 200 -13.47 0.93 0.60
CA PHE A 200 -13.68 1.74 1.81
C PHE A 200 -15.07 1.51 2.44
N ALA A 201 -16.05 1.22 1.62
CA ALA A 201 -17.41 0.97 2.11
C ALA A 201 -17.60 -0.41 2.78
N GLY A 202 -16.64 -1.34 2.54
CA GLY A 202 -16.72 -2.70 3.07
C GLY A 202 -17.77 -3.60 2.37
N ASP A 203 -18.57 -3.03 1.48
CA ASP A 203 -19.58 -3.75 0.71
C ASP A 203 -19.01 -4.14 -0.66
N THR A 204 -18.37 -5.28 -0.69
CA THR A 204 -17.76 -5.79 -1.92
C THR A 204 -18.74 -6.61 -2.79
N GLY A 205 -19.81 -7.12 -2.21
CA GLY A 205 -20.80 -7.94 -2.90
C GLY A 205 -20.20 -9.19 -3.58
N GLU A 206 -20.99 -9.85 -4.43
CA GLU A 206 -20.49 -10.98 -5.24
C GLU A 206 -19.72 -10.49 -6.48
N ILE A 207 -18.52 -11.01 -6.67
CA ILE A 207 -17.66 -10.70 -7.81
C ILE A 207 -17.84 -11.77 -8.89
N LYS A 208 -18.10 -11.35 -10.12
CA LYS A 208 -18.30 -12.26 -11.24
C LYS A 208 -17.05 -13.11 -11.49
N PRO A 209 -17.19 -14.43 -11.74
CA PRO A 209 -16.06 -15.33 -11.97
C PRO A 209 -15.23 -14.94 -13.20
N GLU A 210 -15.87 -14.38 -14.24
CA GLU A 210 -15.19 -13.92 -15.45
C GLU A 210 -14.17 -12.81 -15.18
N VAL A 211 -14.50 -11.90 -14.26
CA VAL A 211 -13.57 -10.84 -13.85
C VAL A 211 -12.35 -11.43 -13.15
N ARG A 212 -12.54 -12.45 -12.32
CA ARG A 212 -11.44 -13.14 -11.63
C ARG A 212 -10.50 -13.86 -12.60
N GLU A 213 -11.07 -14.56 -13.59
CA GLU A 213 -10.29 -15.22 -14.63
C GLU A 213 -9.44 -14.23 -15.43
N GLN A 214 -10.00 -13.07 -15.77
CA GLN A 214 -9.26 -12.01 -16.44
C GLN A 214 -8.11 -11.45 -15.57
N ILE A 215 -8.36 -11.29 -14.28
CA ILE A 215 -7.35 -10.80 -13.34
C ILE A 215 -6.25 -11.84 -13.16
N ASP A 216 -6.62 -13.11 -12.99
CA ASP A 216 -5.65 -14.19 -12.81
C ASP A 216 -4.75 -14.34 -14.04
N SER A 217 -5.30 -14.19 -15.25
CA SER A 217 -4.53 -14.16 -16.50
C SER A 217 -3.56 -12.97 -16.53
N ARG A 218 -4.04 -11.75 -16.18
CA ARG A 218 -3.19 -10.55 -16.12
C ARG A 218 -2.08 -10.65 -15.08
N VAL A 219 -2.39 -11.14 -13.89
CA VAL A 219 -1.38 -11.31 -12.83
C VAL A 219 -0.33 -12.34 -13.25
N THR A 220 -0.73 -13.38 -14.00
CA THR A 220 0.20 -14.36 -14.56
C THR A 220 1.12 -13.72 -15.60
N GLU A 221 0.58 -12.92 -16.51
CA GLU A 221 1.37 -12.16 -17.50
C GLU A 221 2.39 -11.22 -16.82
N TRP A 222 1.96 -10.42 -15.85
CA TRP A 222 2.84 -9.52 -15.11
C TRP A 222 3.94 -10.26 -14.34
N ARG A 223 3.64 -11.46 -13.87
CA ARG A 223 4.60 -12.32 -13.21
C ARG A 223 5.65 -12.85 -14.18
N GLU A 224 5.23 -13.25 -15.39
CA GLU A 224 6.14 -13.67 -16.46
C GLU A 224 7.04 -12.52 -16.92
N GLU A 225 6.52 -11.29 -16.92
CA GLU A 225 7.29 -10.07 -17.20
C GLU A 225 8.22 -9.65 -16.05
N GLY A 226 8.15 -10.31 -14.88
CA GLY A 226 8.96 -9.99 -13.72
C GLY A 226 8.53 -8.74 -12.95
N LYS A 227 7.41 -8.09 -13.32
CA LYS A 227 6.88 -6.89 -12.66
C LYS A 227 6.19 -7.18 -11.34
N VAL A 228 5.73 -8.40 -11.16
CA VAL A 228 4.91 -8.81 -10.03
C VAL A 228 5.43 -10.08 -9.40
N SER A 229 5.48 -10.09 -8.08
CA SER A 229 5.75 -11.29 -7.27
C SER A 229 4.51 -11.62 -6.46
N VAL A 230 3.94 -12.81 -6.68
CA VAL A 230 2.78 -13.30 -5.93
C VAL A 230 3.26 -14.12 -4.76
N PHE A 231 2.77 -13.82 -3.57
CA PHE A 231 3.06 -14.55 -2.35
C PHE A 231 1.76 -14.83 -1.58
N GLY A 232 1.67 -16.00 -0.95
CA GLY A 232 0.46 -16.42 -0.26
C GLY A 232 -0.01 -17.81 -0.64
N CYS A 233 -1.28 -18.13 -0.46
CA CYS A 233 -1.87 -19.46 -0.60
C CYS A 233 -1.63 -20.11 -1.96
N GLY A 234 -0.92 -21.23 -1.93
CA GLY A 234 -0.60 -22.03 -3.11
C GLY A 234 0.85 -21.90 -3.60
N TRP A 235 1.60 -20.87 -3.20
CA TRP A 235 2.96 -20.66 -3.72
C TRP A 235 4.08 -20.54 -2.71
N LYS A 236 3.85 -20.36 -1.45
CA LYS A 236 4.83 -20.60 -0.38
C LYS A 236 4.33 -20.38 1.04
N SER A 237 3.28 -19.67 1.35
CA SER A 237 2.65 -19.68 2.69
C SER A 237 1.58 -18.61 2.84
N THR A 238 0.34 -19.02 2.91
CA THR A 238 -0.76 -18.17 3.36
C THR A 238 -1.34 -18.78 4.63
N VAL A 239 -1.53 -17.96 5.60
CA VAL A 239 -2.22 -18.33 6.82
C VAL A 239 -3.64 -17.77 6.74
N THR A 240 -4.61 -18.62 6.43
CA THR A 240 -6.02 -18.31 6.59
C THR A 240 -6.53 -19.02 7.81
N THR A 241 -6.95 -18.27 8.81
CA THR A 241 -7.55 -18.82 10.03
C THR A 241 -9.07 -18.74 9.90
N ILE A 242 -9.72 -19.89 9.99
CA ILE A 242 -11.17 -19.96 10.08
C ILE A 242 -11.51 -20.27 11.54
N ASP A 243 -12.02 -19.28 12.27
CA ASP A 243 -12.54 -19.47 13.59
C ASP A 243 -13.97 -19.99 13.50
N ILE A 244 -14.14 -21.27 13.81
CA ILE A 244 -15.46 -21.86 13.96
C ILE A 244 -15.83 -21.72 15.43
N GLU A 245 -16.44 -20.60 15.79
CA GLU A 245 -17.16 -20.50 17.04
C GLU A 245 -18.38 -21.41 16.94
N GLN A 246 -18.38 -22.48 17.70
CA GLN A 246 -19.61 -23.23 17.92
C GLN A 246 -20.52 -22.32 18.74
N PRO A 247 -21.76 -22.00 18.25
CA PRO A 247 -22.74 -21.41 19.12
C PRO A 247 -22.91 -22.36 20.31
N GLU A 248 -22.74 -21.84 21.51
CA GLU A 248 -23.05 -22.59 22.73
C GLU A 248 -24.47 -23.14 22.59
N LEU A 249 -24.58 -24.45 22.40
CA LEU A 249 -25.81 -25.16 22.65
C LEU A 249 -26.03 -25.06 24.15
N SER A 250 -26.68 -24.00 24.59
CA SER A 250 -27.28 -23.95 25.91
C SER A 250 -28.35 -25.05 25.93
N CYS A 251 -27.96 -26.22 26.43
CA CYS A 251 -28.94 -27.21 26.83
C CYS A 251 -29.83 -26.57 27.90
N PRO A 252 -31.18 -26.45 27.67
CA PRO A 252 -32.05 -26.11 28.74
C PRO A 252 -32.06 -27.30 29.72
N HIS A 253 -31.44 -27.15 30.86
CA HIS A 253 -31.67 -28.03 31.99
C HIS A 253 -33.16 -27.94 32.38
N THR A 254 -33.94 -28.84 31.85
CA THR A 254 -35.26 -29.11 32.35
C THR A 254 -35.05 -29.97 33.62
N TYR A 255 -35.16 -29.34 34.78
CA TYR A 255 -35.37 -30.07 36.03
C TYR A 255 -36.82 -30.48 36.08
N VAL A 256 -37.07 -31.78 36.19
CA VAL A 256 -38.29 -32.37 36.74
C VAL A 256 -38.10 -32.58 38.22
#